data_25c6169ba5e3c99b59e5a32f9273a33c
#
_entry.id   25c6169ba5e3c99b59e5a32f9273a33c
#
_cell.length_a   1.000
_cell.length_b   1.000
_cell.length_c   1.000
_cell.angle_alpha   90.00
_cell.angle_beta   90.00
_cell.angle_gamma   90.00
#
_symmetry.space_group_name_H-M   'P 1'
#
loop_
_entity.id
_entity.type
_entity.pdbx_description
1 polymer ?
#
loop_
_entity_poly.entity_id
_entity_poly.type
_entity_poly.pdbx_seq_one_letter_code
_entity_poly.pdbx_strand_id
1 'polypeptide(L)'
;IFCTICTIQAKDRVIERPPFLAWSSNSIEIDKIVMSDTVTTVYIKAFYRPKYWIKIATGSFLKDNNGMLYPIRKGVGITLDKEFWMPESGEAEFQLLFPPIPENVTSLDFSEGDFDGAYKIWGIQLDKDTFYKQKLPKEAVVHKINKKAILPTPKLAFGTATLKGKI
;
A
#
# COMPACT_ATOMS: atom_id res chain seq x y z
N ILE A 1 -42.15 -26.44 -0.27
CA ILE A 1 -40.80 -26.54 0.28
C ILE A 1 -40.09 -25.23 -0.07
N PHE A 2 -40.00 -24.28 0.88
CA PHE A 2 -39.22 -23.04 0.71
C PHE A 2 -37.76 -23.37 1.00
N CYS A 3 -36.94 -23.35 -0.05
CA CYS A 3 -35.49 -23.44 0.09
C CYS A 3 -34.99 -22.03 0.48
N THR A 4 -34.72 -21.83 1.78
CA THR A 4 -34.06 -20.61 2.25
C THR A 4 -32.63 -20.67 1.77
N ILE A 5 -32.30 -19.91 0.72
CA ILE A 5 -30.93 -19.72 0.28
C ILE A 5 -30.27 -18.86 1.34
N CYS A 6 -29.50 -19.48 2.23
CA CYS A 6 -28.62 -18.79 3.16
C CYS A 6 -27.46 -18.22 2.35
N THR A 7 -27.54 -16.96 1.94
CA THR A 7 -26.40 -16.25 1.36
C THR A 7 -25.39 -16.02 2.48
N ILE A 8 -24.34 -16.84 2.51
CA ILE A 8 -23.16 -16.56 3.33
C ILE A 8 -22.50 -15.35 2.71
N GLN A 9 -22.73 -14.20 3.29
CA GLN A 9 -22.00 -12.98 2.91
C GLN A 9 -20.60 -13.11 3.48
N ALA A 10 -19.61 -13.29 2.60
CA ALA A 10 -18.22 -13.31 3.01
C ALA A 10 -17.90 -11.98 3.69
N LYS A 11 -17.33 -12.08 4.88
CA LYS A 11 -16.97 -10.90 5.67
C LYS A 11 -15.68 -10.30 5.11
N ASP A 12 -15.67 -8.99 4.87
CA ASP A 12 -14.47 -8.27 4.48
C ASP A 12 -13.34 -8.49 5.48
N ARG A 13 -12.16 -8.80 4.97
CA ARG A 13 -10.93 -8.87 5.76
C ARG A 13 -10.30 -7.49 5.82
N VAL A 14 -10.19 -6.96 7.04
CA VAL A 14 -9.61 -5.62 7.28
C VAL A 14 -8.29 -5.77 8.00
N ILE A 15 -7.23 -5.21 7.43
CA ILE A 15 -5.90 -5.16 8.00
C ILE A 15 -5.53 -3.69 8.24
N GLU A 16 -5.57 -3.28 9.49
CA GLU A 16 -5.20 -1.94 9.91
C GLU A 16 -3.68 -1.83 10.02
N ARG A 17 -3.11 -0.80 9.39
CA ARG A 17 -1.68 -0.47 9.44
C ARG A 17 -0.79 -1.70 9.27
N PRO A 18 -0.88 -2.40 8.11
CA PRO A 18 -0.11 -3.62 7.91
C PRO A 18 1.38 -3.35 8.09
N PRO A 19 2.11 -4.15 8.87
CA PRO A 19 3.56 -4.07 8.93
C PRO A 19 4.16 -4.36 7.56
N PHE A 20 5.30 -3.76 7.24
CA PHE A 20 6.02 -4.02 5.99
C PHE A 20 7.55 -4.03 6.24
N LEU A 21 8.31 -4.60 5.30
CA LEU A 21 9.75 -4.76 5.45
C LEU A 21 10.53 -3.53 5.04
N ALA A 22 10.20 -2.96 3.90
CA ALA A 22 10.95 -1.85 3.32
C ALA A 22 10.11 -1.02 2.36
N TRP A 23 10.57 0.15 2.04
CA TRP A 23 10.01 1.05 1.03
C TRP A 23 11.11 1.70 0.18
N SER A 24 10.75 2.25 -0.97
CA SER A 24 11.63 3.10 -1.78
C SER A 24 11.58 4.56 -1.35
N SER A 25 10.45 5.00 -0.80
CA SER A 25 10.21 6.36 -0.33
C SER A 25 9.17 6.34 0.78
N ASN A 26 9.27 7.28 1.71
CA ASN A 26 8.33 7.49 2.79
C ASN A 26 7.21 8.50 2.46
N SER A 27 7.07 8.85 1.20
CA SER A 27 6.04 9.81 0.76
C SER A 27 4.63 9.22 0.80
N ILE A 28 4.49 7.90 0.83
CA ILE A 28 3.21 7.23 0.99
C ILE A 28 3.29 6.15 2.07
N GLU A 29 2.20 5.98 2.80
CA GLU A 29 2.00 4.93 3.79
C GLU A 29 0.68 4.21 3.53
N ILE A 30 0.65 2.91 3.84
CA ILE A 30 -0.59 2.14 3.83
C ILE A 30 -1.22 2.25 5.22
N ASP A 31 -2.35 2.94 5.30
CA ASP A 31 -3.11 3.07 6.54
C ASP A 31 -3.96 1.84 6.82
N LYS A 32 -4.54 1.26 5.77
CA LYS A 32 -5.44 0.11 5.87
C LYS A 32 -5.56 -0.63 4.54
N ILE A 33 -5.78 -1.94 4.61
CA ILE A 33 -6.19 -2.75 3.46
C ILE A 33 -7.53 -3.40 3.79
N VAL A 34 -8.49 -3.28 2.88
CA VAL A 34 -9.79 -3.95 2.96
C VAL A 34 -9.90 -4.90 1.77
N MET A 35 -10.06 -6.18 2.06
CA MET A 35 -10.16 -7.25 1.06
C MET A 35 -11.58 -7.81 1.08
N SER A 36 -12.28 -7.72 -0.04
CA SER A 36 -13.59 -8.32 -0.27
C SER A 36 -13.56 -9.29 -1.45
N ASP A 37 -14.65 -9.98 -1.71
CA ASP A 37 -14.77 -10.91 -2.84
C ASP A 37 -14.68 -10.23 -4.21
N THR A 38 -14.87 -8.92 -4.29
CA THR A 38 -14.95 -8.18 -5.55
C THR A 38 -13.80 -7.20 -5.77
N VAL A 39 -13.19 -6.73 -4.68
CA VAL A 39 -12.18 -5.68 -4.72
C VAL A 39 -11.26 -5.73 -3.50
N THR A 40 -10.00 -5.39 -3.72
CA THR A 40 -9.06 -5.06 -2.65
C THR A 40 -8.84 -3.54 -2.67
N THR A 41 -9.14 -2.87 -1.56
CA THR A 41 -8.96 -1.43 -1.41
C THR A 41 -7.79 -1.15 -0.48
N VAL A 42 -6.80 -0.42 -0.97
CA VAL A 42 -5.65 0.05 -0.20
C VAL A 42 -5.83 1.52 0.12
N TYR A 43 -5.93 1.84 1.39
CA TYR A 43 -6.03 3.20 1.90
C TYR A 43 -4.64 3.77 2.11
N ILE A 44 -4.35 4.87 1.44
CA ILE A 44 -3.05 5.52 1.43
C ILE A 44 -3.12 6.84 2.18
N LYS A 45 -2.09 7.09 2.99
CA LYS A 45 -1.73 8.42 3.49
C LYS A 45 -0.50 8.89 2.75
N ALA A 46 -0.57 10.08 2.19
CA ALA A 46 0.54 10.71 1.49
C ALA A 46 1.08 11.88 2.32
N PHE A 47 2.41 12.00 2.32
CA PHE A 47 3.16 13.04 3.03
C PHE A 47 4.17 13.62 2.06
N TYR A 48 3.94 14.85 1.61
CA TYR A 48 4.87 15.51 0.71
C TYR A 48 4.83 17.04 0.92
N ARG A 49 5.78 17.74 0.30
CA ARG A 49 5.88 19.19 0.44
C ARG A 49 4.59 19.89 0.01
N PRO A 50 4.06 20.83 0.80
CA PRO A 50 2.94 21.67 0.37
C PRO A 50 3.20 22.32 -0.99
N LYS A 51 2.17 22.41 -1.82
CA LYS A 51 2.25 23.02 -3.17
C LYS A 51 3.14 22.29 -4.18
N TYR A 52 3.66 21.12 -3.84
CA TYR A 52 4.25 20.17 -4.79
C TYR A 52 3.22 19.09 -5.12
N TRP A 53 3.50 18.29 -6.12
CA TRP A 53 2.58 17.22 -6.53
C TRP A 53 3.21 15.84 -6.35
N ILE A 54 2.32 14.87 -6.20
CA ILE A 54 2.60 13.44 -6.32
C ILE A 54 1.76 12.87 -7.45
N LYS A 55 2.09 11.69 -7.92
CA LYS A 55 1.36 10.98 -8.95
C LYS A 55 1.39 9.49 -8.67
N ILE A 56 0.31 8.81 -8.96
CA ILE A 56 0.23 7.35 -8.95
C ILE A 56 -0.04 6.89 -10.39
N ALA A 57 0.81 6.01 -10.90
CA ALA A 57 0.74 5.55 -12.28
C ALA A 57 -0.34 4.48 -12.49
N THR A 58 -0.95 4.45 -13.67
CA THR A 58 -1.86 3.38 -14.11
C THR A 58 -1.18 2.01 -14.22
N GLY A 59 0.16 1.98 -14.31
CA GLY A 59 0.97 0.76 -14.27
C GLY A 59 1.18 0.17 -12.89
N SER A 60 0.61 0.76 -11.83
CA SER A 60 0.75 0.26 -10.46
C SER A 60 0.12 -1.11 -10.27
N PHE A 61 0.71 -1.93 -9.43
CA PHE A 61 0.21 -3.26 -9.11
C PHE A 61 0.56 -3.69 -7.68
N LEU A 62 -0.20 -4.66 -7.17
CA LEU A 62 0.19 -5.48 -6.04
C LEU A 62 0.74 -6.81 -6.55
N LYS A 63 1.73 -7.37 -5.85
CA LYS A 63 2.27 -8.70 -6.10
C LYS A 63 2.20 -9.51 -4.82
N ASP A 64 1.63 -10.69 -4.87
CA ASP A 64 1.54 -11.56 -3.70
C ASP A 64 2.80 -12.42 -3.48
N ASN A 65 2.82 -13.13 -2.37
CA ASN A 65 3.93 -14.04 -2.01
C ASN A 65 4.08 -15.25 -2.95
N ASN A 66 3.12 -15.48 -3.84
CA ASN A 66 3.19 -16.52 -4.88
C ASN A 66 3.63 -15.94 -6.25
N GLY A 67 3.83 -14.63 -6.32
CA GLY A 67 4.22 -13.93 -7.56
C GLY A 67 3.06 -13.51 -8.46
N MET A 68 1.80 -13.70 -8.02
CA MET A 68 0.63 -13.23 -8.77
C MET A 68 0.55 -11.71 -8.74
N LEU A 69 0.27 -11.11 -9.89
CA LEU A 69 0.13 -9.67 -10.05
C LEU A 69 -1.34 -9.26 -10.07
N TYR A 70 -1.64 -8.20 -9.35
CA TYR A 70 -2.96 -7.57 -9.27
C TYR A 70 -2.84 -6.12 -9.73
N PRO A 71 -3.10 -5.84 -11.03
CA PRO A 71 -2.97 -4.48 -11.57
C PRO A 71 -4.02 -3.55 -10.97
N ILE A 72 -3.64 -2.28 -10.78
CA ILE A 72 -4.55 -1.25 -10.27
C ILE A 72 -5.75 -1.08 -11.19
N ARG A 73 -6.94 -0.91 -10.62
CA ARG A 73 -8.18 -0.63 -11.37
C ARG A 73 -8.47 0.86 -11.45
N LYS A 74 -8.35 1.55 -10.30
CA LYS A 74 -8.54 3.01 -10.23
C LYS A 74 -8.07 3.59 -8.90
N GLY A 75 -7.93 4.92 -8.84
CA GLY A 75 -7.84 5.69 -7.62
C GLY A 75 -9.19 6.30 -7.21
N VAL A 76 -9.39 6.51 -5.93
CA VAL A 76 -10.49 7.28 -5.34
C VAL A 76 -9.87 8.37 -4.48
N GLY A 77 -10.20 9.63 -4.77
CA GLY A 77 -9.53 10.79 -4.18
C GLY A 77 -8.21 11.17 -4.88
N ILE A 78 -7.77 10.37 -5.85
CA ILE A 78 -6.64 10.66 -6.74
C ILE A 78 -6.95 10.14 -8.14
N THR A 79 -6.55 10.88 -9.18
CA THR A 79 -6.65 10.43 -10.57
C THR A 79 -5.32 9.86 -11.02
N LEU A 80 -5.32 8.61 -11.50
CA LEU A 80 -4.11 7.94 -11.98
C LEU A 80 -3.48 8.71 -13.15
N ASP A 81 -2.16 8.73 -13.23
CA ASP A 81 -1.32 9.43 -14.22
C ASP A 81 -1.47 10.95 -14.24
N LYS A 82 -2.21 11.53 -13.30
CA LYS A 82 -2.34 12.98 -13.15
C LYS A 82 -1.65 13.49 -11.89
N GLU A 83 -1.15 14.72 -11.96
CA GLU A 83 -0.59 15.42 -10.83
C GLU A 83 -1.67 15.64 -9.75
N PHE A 84 -1.38 15.17 -8.55
CA PHE A 84 -2.17 15.46 -7.35
C PHE A 84 -1.41 16.48 -6.52
N TRP A 85 -1.87 17.71 -6.51
CA TRP A 85 -1.22 18.81 -5.80
C TRP A 85 -1.51 18.72 -4.30
N MET A 86 -0.43 18.66 -3.54
CA MET A 86 -0.52 18.54 -2.08
C MET A 86 -1.08 19.81 -1.46
N PRO A 87 -1.98 19.66 -0.48
CA PRO A 87 -2.54 20.79 0.26
C PRO A 87 -1.48 21.46 1.15
N GLU A 88 -1.84 22.60 1.74
CA GLU A 88 -0.97 23.35 2.66
C GLU A 88 -0.50 22.51 3.87
N SER A 89 -1.30 21.52 4.30
CA SER A 89 -0.90 20.59 5.35
C SER A 89 0.25 19.67 4.97
N GLY A 90 0.48 19.47 3.66
CA GLY A 90 1.41 18.48 3.15
C GLY A 90 0.97 17.02 3.39
N GLU A 91 -0.27 16.81 3.78
CA GLU A 91 -0.87 15.49 4.04
C GLU A 91 -2.11 15.31 3.17
N ALA A 92 -2.29 14.12 2.61
CA ALA A 92 -3.47 13.77 1.84
C ALA A 92 -3.82 12.29 2.05
N GLU A 93 -5.09 11.96 1.81
CA GLU A 93 -5.59 10.60 1.89
C GLU A 93 -6.31 10.25 0.59
N PHE A 94 -6.08 9.04 0.10
CA PHE A 94 -6.78 8.50 -1.07
C PHE A 94 -6.80 6.98 -1.02
N GLN A 95 -7.53 6.37 -1.94
CA GLN A 95 -7.67 4.92 -2.02
C GLN A 95 -7.21 4.43 -3.39
N LEU A 96 -6.58 3.26 -3.40
CA LEU A 96 -6.20 2.54 -4.61
C LEU A 96 -6.96 1.22 -4.64
N LEU A 97 -7.66 0.96 -5.74
CA LEU A 97 -8.49 -0.22 -5.92
C LEU A 97 -7.83 -1.22 -6.84
N PHE A 98 -7.76 -2.47 -6.38
CA PHE A 98 -7.17 -3.61 -7.08
C PHE A 98 -8.19 -4.75 -7.23
N PRO A 99 -7.92 -5.77 -8.07
CA PRO A 99 -8.71 -6.99 -8.08
C PRO A 99 -8.78 -7.66 -6.71
N PRO A 100 -9.79 -8.52 -6.47
CA PRO A 100 -9.86 -9.29 -5.23
C PRO A 100 -8.63 -10.18 -5.07
N ILE A 101 -8.08 -10.24 -3.87
CA ILE A 101 -6.92 -11.05 -3.51
C ILE A 101 -7.41 -12.23 -2.68
N PRO A 102 -6.98 -13.47 -2.96
CA PRO A 102 -7.38 -14.65 -2.20
C PRO A 102 -7.03 -14.56 -0.71
N GLU A 103 -7.87 -15.14 0.15
CA GLU A 103 -7.70 -15.10 1.61
C GLU A 103 -6.41 -15.78 2.10
N ASN A 104 -5.90 -16.75 1.34
CA ASN A 104 -4.67 -17.48 1.68
C ASN A 104 -3.38 -16.71 1.39
N VAL A 105 -3.46 -15.52 0.80
CA VAL A 105 -2.30 -14.64 0.59
C VAL A 105 -1.88 -14.04 1.93
N THR A 106 -0.60 -14.14 2.25
CA THR A 106 -0.03 -13.73 3.55
C THR A 106 0.77 -12.45 3.48
N SER A 107 1.28 -12.08 2.30
CA SER A 107 2.02 -10.83 2.10
C SER A 107 1.89 -10.30 0.69
N LEU A 108 2.10 -8.98 0.57
CA LEU A 108 2.05 -8.24 -0.69
C LEU A 108 3.27 -7.35 -0.84
N ASP A 109 3.65 -7.10 -2.09
CA ASP A 109 4.47 -5.95 -2.47
C ASP A 109 3.59 -4.98 -3.26
N PHE A 110 3.72 -3.69 -3.00
CA PHE A 110 3.18 -2.63 -3.85
C PHE A 110 4.27 -2.09 -4.76
N SER A 111 3.98 -1.91 -6.03
CA SER A 111 4.87 -1.23 -6.99
C SER A 111 4.07 -0.30 -7.87
N GLU A 112 4.51 0.95 -7.99
CA GLU A 112 3.98 1.91 -8.95
C GLU A 112 4.45 1.61 -10.39
N GLY A 113 5.51 0.83 -10.55
CA GLY A 113 6.08 0.45 -11.85
C GLY A 113 7.59 0.23 -11.76
N ASP A 114 8.21 -0.02 -12.91
CA ASP A 114 9.65 -0.25 -13.06
C ASP A 114 10.39 0.96 -13.65
N PHE A 115 10.16 2.14 -13.04
CA PHE A 115 10.85 3.37 -13.43
C PHE A 115 11.52 4.02 -12.21
N ASP A 116 12.51 4.87 -12.47
CA ASP A 116 13.22 5.60 -11.41
C ASP A 116 12.27 6.52 -10.66
N GLY A 117 12.28 6.42 -9.33
CA GLY A 117 11.42 7.21 -8.46
C GLY A 117 10.03 6.62 -8.22
N ALA A 118 9.71 5.46 -8.81
CA ALA A 118 8.46 4.75 -8.52
C ALA A 118 8.33 4.42 -7.02
N TYR A 119 7.14 4.61 -6.47
CA TYR A 119 6.84 4.19 -5.11
C TYR A 119 6.79 2.66 -5.04
N LYS A 120 7.55 2.08 -4.11
CA LYS A 120 7.56 0.64 -3.85
C LYS A 120 7.52 0.39 -2.36
N ILE A 121 6.70 -0.57 -1.94
CA ILE A 121 6.63 -1.04 -0.56
C ILE A 121 6.72 -2.56 -0.61
N TRP A 122 7.72 -3.12 0.07
CA TRP A 122 7.99 -4.56 0.05
C TRP A 122 7.59 -5.23 1.35
N GLY A 123 7.05 -6.44 1.22
CA GLY A 123 6.75 -7.31 2.34
C GLY A 123 5.66 -6.78 3.25
N ILE A 124 4.59 -6.25 2.68
CA ILE A 124 3.37 -5.84 3.40
C ILE A 124 2.74 -7.11 3.99
N GLN A 125 2.63 -7.20 5.30
CA GLN A 125 2.13 -8.38 5.99
C GLN A 125 0.61 -8.33 6.13
N LEU A 126 -0.05 -9.35 5.62
CA LEU A 126 -1.51 -9.53 5.76
C LEU A 126 -1.86 -10.45 6.92
N ASP A 127 -0.90 -11.28 7.36
CA ASP A 127 -1.04 -12.18 8.49
C ASP A 127 -0.14 -11.71 9.64
N LYS A 128 -0.69 -11.64 10.84
CA LYS A 128 0.04 -11.18 12.04
C LYS A 128 1.11 -12.16 12.50
N ASP A 129 0.97 -13.42 12.17
CA ASP A 129 1.82 -14.50 12.71
C ASP A 129 2.99 -14.86 11.80
N THR A 130 2.95 -14.47 10.53
CA THR A 130 3.95 -14.86 9.53
C THR A 130 4.72 -13.67 9.00
N PHE A 131 5.96 -13.47 9.48
CA PHE A 131 6.88 -12.54 8.85
C PHE A 131 7.55 -13.18 7.64
N TYR A 132 7.14 -12.75 6.46
CA TYR A 132 7.77 -13.15 5.23
C TYR A 132 9.16 -12.52 5.10
N LYS A 133 10.17 -13.36 4.94
CA LYS A 133 11.55 -12.92 4.63
C LYS A 133 11.75 -12.95 3.12
N GLN A 134 12.05 -11.82 2.53
CA GLN A 134 12.39 -11.73 1.13
C GLN A 134 13.72 -11.00 0.93
N LYS A 135 14.36 -11.27 -0.21
CA LYS A 135 15.56 -10.53 -0.61
C LYS A 135 15.13 -9.15 -1.10
N LEU A 136 15.59 -8.13 -0.41
CA LEU A 136 15.29 -6.75 -0.76
C LEU A 136 16.31 -6.22 -1.80
N PRO A 137 15.90 -5.35 -2.73
CA PRO A 137 16.81 -4.67 -3.63
C PRO A 137 17.68 -3.66 -2.86
N LYS A 138 18.79 -3.22 -3.49
CA LYS A 138 19.75 -2.32 -2.84
C LYS A 138 19.18 -0.94 -2.51
N GLU A 139 18.21 -0.49 -3.29
CA GLU A 139 17.51 0.80 -3.10
C GLU A 139 16.49 0.78 -1.95
N ALA A 140 16.18 -0.37 -1.41
CA ALA A 140 15.19 -0.51 -0.36
C ALA A 140 15.67 0.10 0.96
N VAL A 141 14.90 1.00 1.52
CA VAL A 141 15.09 1.52 2.87
C VAL A 141 14.36 0.60 3.86
N VAL A 142 15.13 -0.12 4.66
CA VAL A 142 14.58 -1.10 5.57
C VAL A 142 13.79 -0.43 6.69
N HIS A 143 12.52 -0.81 6.82
CA HIS A 143 11.69 -0.41 7.93
C HIS A 143 11.97 -1.33 9.14
N LYS A 144 12.43 -0.74 10.25
CA LYS A 144 12.68 -1.50 11.48
C LYS A 144 11.37 -1.83 12.16
N ILE A 145 10.91 -3.06 11.99
CA ILE A 145 9.69 -3.54 12.65
C ILE A 145 10.02 -3.94 14.08
N ASN A 146 9.41 -3.27 15.03
CA ASN A 146 9.45 -3.70 16.42
C ASN A 146 8.40 -4.80 16.64
N LYS A 147 8.84 -6.06 16.75
CA LYS A 147 7.96 -7.22 16.94
C LYS A 147 7.11 -7.17 18.21
N LYS A 148 7.44 -6.32 19.18
CA LYS A 148 6.71 -6.18 20.45
C LYS A 148 5.59 -5.15 20.43
N ALA A 149 5.54 -4.31 19.41
CA ALA A 149 4.51 -3.30 19.30
C ALA A 149 4.00 -3.31 17.86
N ILE A 150 2.72 -3.58 17.69
CA ILE A 150 2.00 -3.16 16.48
C ILE A 150 1.90 -1.63 16.62
N LEU A 151 3.03 -0.96 16.48
CA LEU A 151 3.04 0.48 16.51
C LEU A 151 2.53 0.97 15.15
N PRO A 152 1.72 2.03 15.15
CA PRO A 152 1.42 2.75 13.94
C PRO A 152 2.74 3.10 13.24
N THR A 153 2.76 2.99 11.93
CA THR A 153 3.86 3.51 11.12
C THR A 153 4.14 4.94 11.58
N PRO A 154 5.36 5.23 12.03
CA PRO A 154 5.62 6.56 12.57
C PRO A 154 5.36 7.60 11.49
N LYS A 155 4.56 8.58 11.81
CA LYS A 155 4.35 9.75 10.97
C LYS A 155 5.70 10.44 10.80
N LEU A 156 6.28 10.36 9.61
CA LEU A 156 7.58 10.95 9.35
C LEU A 156 7.42 12.47 9.27
N ALA A 157 8.21 13.16 10.11
CA ALA A 157 8.21 14.61 10.08
C ALA A 157 8.76 15.09 8.73
N PHE A 158 8.15 16.14 8.18
CA PHE A 158 8.66 16.83 7.01
C PHE A 158 10.15 17.15 7.16
N GLY A 159 10.95 16.77 6.20
CA GLY A 159 12.37 17.13 6.15
C GLY A 159 13.34 16.09 6.70
N THR A 160 12.88 14.97 7.28
CA THR A 160 13.79 13.90 7.76
C THR A 160 14.10 12.84 6.72
N ALA A 161 13.40 12.82 5.60
CA ALA A 161 13.74 11.96 4.48
C ALA A 161 14.65 12.71 3.53
N THR A 162 15.90 12.36 3.53
CA THR A 162 16.79 12.72 2.42
C THR A 162 16.34 11.90 1.23
N LEU A 163 15.48 12.46 0.39
CA LEU A 163 15.21 11.93 -0.93
C LEU A 163 16.52 11.98 -1.72
N LYS A 164 17.30 10.92 -1.67
CA LYS A 164 18.28 10.63 -2.71
C LYS A 164 17.52 10.11 -3.93
N GLY A 165 16.92 10.98 -4.64
CA GLY A 165 16.19 10.68 -5.84
C GLY A 165 15.67 11.96 -6.43
N LYS A 166 16.41 12.44 -7.37
CA LYS A 166 16.13 13.50 -8.36
C LYS A 166 14.80 14.24 -8.21
N ILE A 167 15.00 15.52 -8.04
CA ILE A 167 14.08 16.58 -8.43
C ILE A 167 13.59 16.37 -9.86
#